data_e0987f32b9f4eae81d00105b0490da38
#
_entry.id   e0987f32b9f4eae81d00105b0490da38
#
_cell.length_a   1.000
_cell.length_b   1.000
_cell.length_c   1.000
_cell.angle_alpha   90.00
_cell.angle_beta   90.00
_cell.angle_gamma   90.00
#
_symmetry.space_group_name_H-M   'P 1'
#
loop_
_entity.id
_entity.type
_entity.pdbx_description
1 polymer ?
#
loop_
_entity_poly.entity_id
_entity_poly.type
_entity_poly.pdbx_seq_one_letter_code
_entity_poly.pdbx_strand_id
1 'polypeptide(L)'
;MSFSADVHLSGVRASRRRAGLPSRLPNRTEHAIGALPSGRQLPGRVRPGGDAAEPRSKGLPMSRMTLSKALSLGQIQAWYQPKVSVDSQRLAGAEALARWLHPELGLLAPAAFLPWFSHHGLDEALLMHMLKEALNIQEEWRQRGIQVPVSVNLPTHLLNDVFLPDRLLNRVRELQGRTRCITFEILESSNTLTARVLLRGASRLVSMGFGLAQDDFGIGYSSMRRLSSLPFSELKLDRSFVHGAARVDRQAATVLASIRAGKRRGLAVTAEGVETPEDLAFLRQAGCDYAQGYLFAKPLSAADMNVWLAATGAGRPGLAG
;
A
#
# COMPACT_ATOMS: atom_id res chain seq x y z
N MET A 1 -22.94 36.30 -45.84
CA MET A 1 -22.51 35.70 -47.10
C MET A 1 -22.37 34.21 -46.88
N SER A 2 -23.33 33.50 -47.45
CA SER A 2 -23.43 32.02 -47.46
C SER A 2 -22.39 31.43 -48.40
N PHE A 3 -21.87 30.27 -48.06
CA PHE A 3 -21.63 29.22 -49.07
C PHE A 3 -21.74 27.84 -48.40
N SER A 4 -22.76 27.16 -48.88
CA SER A 4 -23.07 25.76 -48.73
C SER A 4 -22.30 25.00 -49.83
N ALA A 5 -21.81 23.81 -49.55
CA ALA A 5 -21.57 22.79 -50.58
C ALA A 5 -21.66 21.40 -49.98
N ASP A 6 -22.75 20.74 -50.35
CA ASP A 6 -23.00 19.29 -50.35
C ASP A 6 -22.07 18.56 -51.28
N VAL A 7 -22.08 17.19 -51.13
CA VAL A 7 -21.84 16.11 -52.13
C VAL A 7 -20.82 15.12 -51.58
N HIS A 8 -20.97 13.84 -51.46
CA HIS A 8 -21.78 12.78 -52.07
C HIS A 8 -21.62 11.47 -51.27
N LEU A 9 -22.70 10.79 -51.12
CA LEU A 9 -22.79 9.36 -50.76
C LEU A 9 -22.38 8.51 -51.96
N SER A 10 -21.53 7.49 -51.72
CA SER A 10 -21.55 6.31 -52.57
C SER A 10 -21.30 5.06 -51.71
N GLY A 11 -22.33 4.24 -51.69
CA GLY A 11 -22.37 2.97 -51.00
C GLY A 11 -21.64 1.87 -51.74
N VAL A 12 -21.15 0.92 -50.97
CA VAL A 12 -20.83 -0.40 -51.47
C VAL A 12 -21.48 -1.45 -50.57
N ARG A 13 -22.32 -2.25 -51.24
CA ARG A 13 -23.14 -3.31 -50.68
C ARG A 13 -22.30 -4.52 -50.24
N ALA A 14 -22.85 -5.16 -49.23
CA ALA A 14 -22.69 -6.50 -48.69
C ALA A 14 -22.20 -7.63 -49.60
N SER A 15 -21.45 -8.52 -49.03
CA SER A 15 -21.60 -9.95 -49.30
C SER A 15 -21.46 -10.76 -48.01
N ARG A 16 -22.57 -11.36 -47.62
CA ARG A 16 -22.67 -12.44 -46.61
C ARG A 16 -22.05 -13.70 -47.16
N ARG A 17 -21.10 -14.31 -46.47
CA ARG A 17 -20.86 -15.74 -46.56
C ARG A 17 -21.02 -16.39 -45.20
N ARG A 18 -22.02 -17.25 -45.10
CA ARG A 18 -22.23 -18.26 -44.06
C ARG A 18 -21.30 -19.44 -44.33
N ALA A 19 -20.62 -19.90 -43.31
CA ALA A 19 -20.12 -21.27 -43.18
C ALA A 19 -20.12 -21.51 -41.66
N GLY A 20 -20.91 -22.36 -41.07
CA GLY A 20 -20.92 -23.77 -41.18
C GLY A 20 -20.37 -24.31 -39.89
N LEU A 21 -21.24 -24.56 -38.85
CA LEU A 21 -20.87 -25.33 -37.64
C LEU A 21 -20.63 -26.81 -37.99
N PRO A 22 -19.74 -27.50 -37.28
CA PRO A 22 -19.92 -28.92 -37.03
C PRO A 22 -20.26 -29.17 -35.57
N SER A 23 -21.41 -29.79 -35.41
CA SER A 23 -21.86 -30.52 -34.24
C SER A 23 -21.05 -31.81 -34.07
N ARG A 24 -20.59 -32.11 -32.86
CA ARG A 24 -20.63 -33.44 -32.22
C ARG A 24 -19.90 -33.42 -30.88
N LEU A 25 -20.70 -33.61 -29.84
CA LEU A 25 -20.26 -34.12 -28.53
C LEU A 25 -20.13 -35.67 -28.62
N PRO A 26 -19.25 -36.29 -27.88
CA PRO A 26 -19.45 -37.64 -27.40
C PRO A 26 -19.81 -37.69 -25.92
N ASN A 27 -20.70 -38.65 -25.67
CA ASN A 27 -21.34 -39.03 -24.41
C ASN A 27 -20.39 -39.72 -23.42
N ARG A 28 -20.72 -39.50 -22.14
CA ARG A 28 -20.78 -40.40 -20.96
C ARG A 28 -19.72 -41.51 -20.79
N THR A 29 -19.13 -41.47 -19.60
CA THR A 29 -19.02 -42.66 -18.74
C THR A 29 -19.24 -42.26 -17.27
N GLU A 30 -20.28 -42.86 -16.70
CA GLU A 30 -20.58 -42.91 -15.27
C GLU A 30 -19.60 -43.86 -14.60
N HIS A 31 -19.03 -43.44 -13.43
CA HIS A 31 -18.65 -44.42 -12.43
C HIS A 31 -18.74 -43.83 -11.02
N ALA A 32 -19.62 -44.52 -10.28
CA ALA A 32 -19.55 -44.89 -8.87
C ALA A 32 -19.58 -43.85 -7.77
N ILE A 33 -20.73 -43.82 -7.17
CA ILE A 33 -21.09 -43.30 -5.84
C ILE A 33 -20.32 -44.09 -4.76
N GLY A 34 -19.48 -43.39 -4.02
CA GLY A 34 -18.86 -43.91 -2.79
C GLY A 34 -19.45 -43.18 -1.57
N ALA A 35 -19.95 -43.96 -0.63
CA ALA A 35 -20.74 -43.55 0.53
C ALA A 35 -20.02 -42.58 1.48
N LEU A 36 -20.76 -41.61 2.01
CA LEU A 36 -20.41 -40.75 3.16
C LEU A 36 -20.53 -41.52 4.49
N PRO A 37 -19.61 -41.38 5.42
CA PRO A 37 -19.89 -41.71 6.81
C PRO A 37 -20.49 -40.48 7.54
N SER A 38 -21.60 -40.75 8.18
CA SER A 38 -22.32 -39.91 9.12
C SER A 38 -21.51 -39.60 10.38
N GLY A 39 -21.36 -38.30 10.69
CA GLY A 39 -20.78 -37.84 11.92
C GLY A 39 -21.09 -36.36 12.16
N ARG A 40 -22.33 -36.03 12.55
CA ARG A 40 -22.70 -34.69 13.02
C ARG A 40 -22.03 -34.43 14.36
N GLN A 41 -21.14 -33.46 14.42
CA GLN A 41 -20.90 -32.68 15.63
C GLN A 41 -21.32 -31.23 15.36
N LEU A 42 -22.24 -30.74 16.18
CA LEU A 42 -22.69 -29.36 16.21
C LEU A 42 -21.54 -28.46 16.69
N PRO A 43 -21.34 -27.26 16.12
CA PRO A 43 -20.32 -26.35 16.58
C PRO A 43 -20.70 -25.81 17.97
N GLY A 44 -19.79 -26.01 18.92
CA GLY A 44 -19.88 -25.51 20.28
C GLY A 44 -19.95 -23.97 20.30
N ARG A 45 -20.72 -23.45 21.25
CA ARG A 45 -20.85 -22.03 21.60
C ARG A 45 -19.46 -21.39 21.70
N VAL A 46 -19.25 -20.37 20.87
CA VAL A 46 -18.13 -19.43 21.00
C VAL A 46 -18.30 -18.68 22.33
N ARG A 47 -17.43 -18.91 23.29
CA ARG A 47 -17.32 -18.11 24.52
C ARG A 47 -16.70 -16.75 24.13
N PRO A 48 -17.25 -15.61 24.54
CA PRO A 48 -16.57 -14.33 24.45
C PRO A 48 -15.50 -14.28 25.55
N GLY A 49 -14.25 -14.20 25.19
CA GLY A 49 -13.12 -14.12 26.11
C GLY A 49 -12.04 -15.14 25.80
N GLY A 50 -11.55 -15.19 24.57
CA GLY A 50 -10.32 -15.87 24.22
C GLY A 50 -9.16 -14.91 24.41
N ASP A 51 -8.27 -15.21 25.35
CA ASP A 51 -6.96 -14.56 25.48
C ASP A 51 -6.30 -14.55 24.09
N ALA A 52 -5.95 -13.36 23.60
CA ALA A 52 -5.19 -13.24 22.36
C ALA A 52 -3.87 -13.99 22.57
N ALA A 53 -3.63 -15.01 21.75
CA ALA A 53 -2.42 -15.82 21.86
C ALA A 53 -1.18 -14.91 21.75
N GLU A 54 -0.19 -15.13 22.61
CA GLU A 54 1.06 -14.37 22.56
C GLU A 54 1.72 -14.47 21.15
N PRO A 55 2.28 -13.38 20.64
CA PRO A 55 2.96 -13.38 19.35
C PRO A 55 4.11 -14.39 19.34
N ARG A 56 4.11 -15.29 18.35
CA ARG A 56 5.19 -16.28 18.16
C ARG A 56 6.44 -15.63 17.53
N SER A 57 6.92 -14.52 18.10
CA SER A 57 8.22 -13.97 17.75
C SER A 57 9.31 -14.79 18.44
N LYS A 58 10.35 -15.17 17.70
CA LYS A 58 11.56 -15.76 18.26
C LYS A 58 12.31 -14.67 19.06
N GLY A 59 11.82 -14.32 20.25
CA GLY A 59 12.40 -13.27 21.06
C GLY A 59 11.71 -13.20 22.43
N LEU A 60 12.37 -12.59 23.39
CA LEU A 60 11.86 -12.34 24.72
C LEU A 60 10.47 -11.67 24.69
N PRO A 61 9.52 -12.09 25.54
CA PRO A 61 8.22 -11.46 25.64
C PRO A 61 8.40 -9.98 26.02
N MET A 62 7.85 -9.11 25.18
CA MET A 62 7.96 -7.66 25.36
C MET A 62 6.77 -7.15 26.16
N SER A 63 7.01 -6.68 27.39
CA SER A 63 5.92 -6.15 28.21
C SER A 63 5.40 -4.81 27.68
N ARG A 64 4.14 -4.49 28.00
CA ARG A 64 3.57 -3.17 27.68
C ARG A 64 4.44 -2.02 28.19
N MET A 65 5.01 -2.16 29.38
CA MET A 65 5.89 -1.14 29.99
C MET A 65 7.17 -0.98 29.17
N THR A 66 7.79 -2.05 28.72
CA THR A 66 8.99 -2.00 27.85
C THR A 66 8.70 -1.25 26.56
N LEU A 67 7.57 -1.56 25.88
CA LEU A 67 7.18 -0.91 24.63
C LEU A 67 6.86 0.58 24.83
N SER A 68 6.11 0.92 25.88
CA SER A 68 5.82 2.32 26.20
C SER A 68 7.08 3.10 26.52
N LYS A 69 8.02 2.51 27.24
CA LYS A 69 9.33 3.08 27.54
C LYS A 69 10.16 3.27 26.27
N ALA A 70 10.13 2.32 25.35
CA ALA A 70 10.83 2.42 24.07
C ALA A 70 10.34 3.62 23.23
N LEU A 71 9.03 3.90 23.22
CA LEU A 71 8.47 5.09 22.58
C LEU A 71 8.93 6.38 23.28
N SER A 72 8.82 6.43 24.61
CA SER A 72 9.14 7.64 25.38
C SER A 72 10.63 8.02 25.36
N LEU A 73 11.52 7.01 25.25
CA LEU A 73 12.96 7.21 25.17
C LEU A 73 13.49 7.40 23.73
N GLY A 74 12.60 7.43 22.72
CA GLY A 74 13.01 7.60 21.33
C GLY A 74 13.79 6.40 20.78
N GLN A 75 13.64 5.22 21.37
CA GLN A 75 14.24 4.00 20.86
C GLN A 75 13.52 3.49 19.61
N ILE A 76 12.21 3.77 19.48
CA ILE A 76 11.47 3.54 18.24
C ILE A 76 11.71 4.75 17.35
N GLN A 77 12.22 4.52 16.15
CA GLN A 77 12.54 5.55 15.18
C GLN A 77 11.89 5.24 13.83
N ALA A 78 11.58 6.30 13.07
CA ALA A 78 11.22 6.13 11.68
C ALA A 78 12.48 6.05 10.81
N TRP A 79 12.56 5.01 10.02
CA TRP A 79 13.49 4.90 8.89
C TRP A 79 12.70 5.14 7.62
N TYR A 80 13.32 5.76 6.63
CA TYR A 80 12.65 6.22 5.44
C TYR A 80 13.14 5.45 4.22
N GLN A 81 12.21 4.86 3.48
CA GLN A 81 12.54 4.28 2.19
C GLN A 81 12.08 5.21 1.08
N PRO A 82 12.98 5.65 0.18
CA PRO A 82 12.62 6.59 -0.87
C PRO A 82 11.70 5.93 -1.89
N LYS A 83 10.65 6.65 -2.28
CA LYS A 83 9.77 6.40 -3.41
C LYS A 83 10.15 7.38 -4.50
N VAL A 84 10.49 6.88 -5.69
CA VAL A 84 10.95 7.68 -6.81
C VAL A 84 9.99 7.60 -7.99
N SER A 85 9.93 8.65 -8.79
CA SER A 85 9.25 8.62 -10.08
C SER A 85 9.96 7.64 -11.01
N VAL A 86 9.22 6.76 -11.67
CA VAL A 86 9.77 5.77 -12.61
C VAL A 86 10.44 6.46 -13.79
N ASP A 87 9.89 7.58 -14.27
CA ASP A 87 10.41 8.31 -15.43
C ASP A 87 11.65 9.13 -15.08
N SER A 88 11.55 10.02 -14.09
CA SER A 88 12.61 10.97 -13.75
C SER A 88 13.60 10.47 -12.72
N GLN A 89 13.31 9.39 -12.02
CA GLN A 89 14.05 8.85 -10.87
C GLN A 89 14.26 9.87 -9.73
N ARG A 90 13.47 10.94 -9.72
CA ARG A 90 13.47 11.93 -8.64
C ARG A 90 12.60 11.44 -7.48
N LEU A 91 12.93 11.91 -6.28
CA LEU A 91 12.13 11.65 -5.09
C LEU A 91 10.69 12.13 -5.31
N ALA A 92 9.73 11.22 -5.14
CA ALA A 92 8.29 11.47 -5.21
C ALA A 92 7.61 11.34 -3.85
N GLY A 93 8.25 10.67 -2.91
CA GLY A 93 7.78 10.44 -1.54
C GLY A 93 8.74 9.57 -0.76
N ALA A 94 8.37 9.24 0.45
CA ALA A 94 9.08 8.24 1.25
C ALA A 94 8.10 7.47 2.15
N GLU A 95 8.38 6.23 2.43
CA GLU A 95 7.67 5.44 3.41
C GLU A 95 8.41 5.46 4.75
N ALA A 96 7.68 5.79 5.83
CA ALA A 96 8.19 5.76 7.19
C ALA A 96 7.99 4.37 7.81
N LEU A 97 9.08 3.67 7.98
CA LEU A 97 9.14 2.31 8.49
C LEU A 97 9.69 2.29 9.92
N ALA A 98 8.91 1.81 10.87
CA ALA A 98 9.35 1.72 12.25
C ALA A 98 10.60 0.83 12.39
N ARG A 99 11.55 1.26 13.21
CA ARG A 99 12.73 0.51 13.64
C ARG A 99 12.89 0.69 15.12
N TRP A 100 13.32 -0.35 15.82
CA TRP A 100 13.62 -0.27 17.24
C TRP A 100 15.12 -0.43 17.48
N LEU A 101 15.74 0.63 17.98
CA LEU A 101 17.11 0.60 18.48
C LEU A 101 17.07 0.05 19.92
N HIS A 102 16.95 -1.28 20.01
CA HIS A 102 16.86 -1.95 21.32
C HIS A 102 18.24 -1.94 21.99
N PRO A 103 18.34 -1.52 23.28
CA PRO A 103 19.62 -1.34 23.95
C PRO A 103 20.48 -2.61 24.04
N GLU A 104 19.84 -3.79 24.10
CA GLU A 104 20.54 -5.09 24.21
C GLU A 104 20.55 -5.88 22.90
N LEU A 105 19.50 -5.76 22.08
CA LEU A 105 19.30 -6.57 20.88
C LEU A 105 19.71 -5.86 19.58
N GLY A 106 20.13 -4.60 19.68
CA GLY A 106 20.47 -3.78 18.52
C GLY A 106 19.26 -3.38 17.70
N LEU A 107 19.44 -3.24 16.39
CA LEU A 107 18.40 -2.77 15.46
C LEU A 107 17.40 -3.89 15.17
N LEU A 108 16.15 -3.70 15.58
CA LEU A 108 15.04 -4.62 15.32
C LEU A 108 14.16 -4.11 14.18
N ALA A 109 13.83 -5.04 13.27
CA ALA A 109 12.86 -4.80 12.19
C ALA A 109 11.40 -4.90 12.70
N PRO A 110 10.41 -4.30 11.99
CA PRO A 110 9.01 -4.27 12.41
C PRO A 110 8.42 -5.63 12.80
N ALA A 111 8.69 -6.68 12.04
CA ALA A 111 8.18 -8.02 12.30
C ALA A 111 8.56 -8.58 13.67
N ALA A 112 9.64 -8.08 14.28
CA ALA A 112 10.09 -8.54 15.59
C ALA A 112 9.31 -7.93 16.76
N PHE A 113 8.70 -6.76 16.60
CA PHE A 113 8.09 -6.04 17.71
C PHE A 113 6.66 -5.54 17.46
N LEU A 114 6.23 -5.29 16.22
CA LEU A 114 4.87 -4.81 15.93
C LEU A 114 3.77 -5.72 16.48
N PRO A 115 3.89 -7.07 16.42
CA PRO A 115 2.89 -7.95 17.01
C PRO A 115 2.68 -7.70 18.52
N TRP A 116 3.74 -7.30 19.23
CA TRP A 116 3.65 -6.97 20.66
C TRP A 116 2.96 -5.63 20.91
N PHE A 117 3.13 -4.64 20.03
CA PHE A 117 2.37 -3.40 20.10
C PHE A 117 0.88 -3.68 19.95
N SER A 118 0.48 -4.49 18.98
CA SER A 118 -0.91 -4.88 18.77
C SER A 118 -1.46 -5.71 19.92
N HIS A 119 -0.69 -6.70 20.43
CA HIS A 119 -1.08 -7.52 21.57
C HIS A 119 -1.37 -6.69 22.83
N HIS A 120 -0.62 -5.62 23.06
CA HIS A 120 -0.78 -4.74 24.21
C HIS A 120 -1.67 -3.53 23.96
N GLY A 121 -2.31 -3.40 22.78
CA GLY A 121 -3.18 -2.27 22.41
C GLY A 121 -2.42 -0.94 22.34
N LEU A 122 -1.18 -0.95 21.86
CA LEU A 122 -0.30 0.21 21.71
C LEU A 122 -0.19 0.70 20.26
N ASP A 123 -1.00 0.16 19.34
CA ASP A 123 -0.96 0.50 17.91
C ASP A 123 -1.19 2.00 17.68
N GLU A 124 -2.14 2.61 18.39
CA GLU A 124 -2.39 4.05 18.26
C GLU A 124 -1.20 4.88 18.77
N ALA A 125 -0.59 4.48 19.88
CA ALA A 125 0.57 5.17 20.40
C ALA A 125 1.75 5.13 19.42
N LEU A 126 1.96 3.97 18.78
CA LEU A 126 2.95 3.81 17.72
C LEU A 126 2.60 4.65 16.49
N LEU A 127 1.35 4.63 16.03
CA LEU A 127 0.89 5.44 14.90
C LEU A 127 1.14 6.93 15.14
N MET A 128 0.77 7.45 16.32
CA MET A 128 0.99 8.85 16.69
C MET A 128 2.48 9.21 16.76
N HIS A 129 3.31 8.27 17.21
CA HIS A 129 4.76 8.44 17.20
C HIS A 129 5.32 8.50 15.78
N MET A 130 4.95 7.54 14.92
CA MET A 130 5.40 7.51 13.52
C MET A 130 4.92 8.72 12.72
N LEU A 131 3.70 9.20 12.99
CA LEU A 131 3.18 10.44 12.39
C LEU A 131 4.03 11.66 12.81
N LYS A 132 4.42 11.75 14.10
CA LYS A 132 5.32 12.79 14.57
C LYS A 132 6.67 12.74 13.85
N GLU A 133 7.29 11.58 13.74
CA GLU A 133 8.57 11.41 13.04
C GLU A 133 8.44 11.81 11.55
N ALA A 134 7.34 11.41 10.88
CA ALA A 134 7.08 11.79 9.49
C ALA A 134 6.94 13.32 9.31
N LEU A 135 6.28 14.00 10.25
CA LEU A 135 6.13 15.46 10.23
C LEU A 135 7.46 16.17 10.49
N ASN A 136 8.28 15.66 11.41
CA ASN A 136 9.59 16.21 11.71
C ASN A 136 10.51 16.19 10.49
N ILE A 137 10.63 15.04 9.82
CA ILE A 137 11.48 14.92 8.62
C ILE A 137 10.96 15.80 7.47
N GLN A 138 9.65 15.94 7.31
CA GLN A 138 9.06 16.83 6.31
C GLN A 138 9.40 18.30 6.56
N GLU A 139 9.44 18.73 7.81
CA GLU A 139 9.86 20.09 8.15
C GLU A 139 11.33 20.32 7.80
N GLU A 140 12.22 19.37 8.10
CA GLU A 140 13.63 19.42 7.69
C GLU A 140 13.76 19.51 6.16
N TRP A 141 12.99 18.70 5.43
CA TRP A 141 13.01 18.71 3.97
C TRP A 141 12.45 20.01 3.39
N ARG A 142 11.39 20.54 3.99
CA ARG A 142 10.79 21.80 3.58
C ARG A 142 11.78 22.96 3.68
N GLN A 143 12.62 23.00 4.73
CA GLN A 143 13.68 23.99 4.89
C GLN A 143 14.75 23.87 3.78
N ARG A 144 14.86 22.72 3.14
CA ARG A 144 15.73 22.46 1.98
C ARG A 144 15.01 22.59 0.64
N GLY A 145 13.76 23.06 0.62
CA GLY A 145 12.95 23.21 -0.59
C GLY A 145 12.33 21.91 -1.12
N ILE A 146 12.39 20.81 -0.36
CA ILE A 146 11.84 19.50 -0.73
C ILE A 146 10.43 19.38 -0.14
N GLN A 147 9.43 19.12 -0.99
CA GLN A 147 8.03 18.96 -0.57
C GLN A 147 7.46 17.69 -1.20
N VAL A 148 7.63 16.58 -0.51
CA VAL A 148 7.10 15.27 -0.92
C VAL A 148 6.30 14.64 0.22
N PRO A 149 5.28 13.79 -0.09
CA PRO A 149 4.53 13.10 0.94
C PRO A 149 5.39 12.04 1.64
N VAL A 150 5.08 11.82 2.92
CA VAL A 150 5.57 10.68 3.68
C VAL A 150 4.39 9.77 4.00
N SER A 151 4.56 8.50 3.68
CA SER A 151 3.57 7.47 3.99
C SER A 151 3.81 6.90 5.39
N VAL A 152 2.70 6.63 6.09
CA VAL A 152 2.69 6.03 7.43
C VAL A 152 1.68 4.90 7.47
N ASN A 153 2.10 3.74 7.94
CA ASN A 153 1.24 2.57 8.09
C ASN A 153 0.12 2.82 9.11
N LEU A 154 -1.12 2.55 8.71
CA LEU A 154 -2.32 2.70 9.54
C LEU A 154 -2.98 1.33 9.78
N PRO A 155 -2.87 0.77 10.99
CA PRO A 155 -3.61 -0.43 11.35
C PRO A 155 -5.12 -0.18 11.23
N THR A 156 -5.77 -0.94 10.34
CA THR A 156 -7.19 -0.72 9.99
C THR A 156 -8.14 -0.79 11.17
N HIS A 157 -7.87 -1.67 12.15
CA HIS A 157 -8.73 -1.81 13.33
C HIS A 157 -8.86 -0.50 14.14
N LEU A 158 -7.89 0.40 14.07
CA LEU A 158 -7.95 1.71 14.72
C LEU A 158 -9.06 2.60 14.15
N LEU A 159 -9.49 2.38 12.89
CA LEU A 159 -10.63 3.10 12.29
C LEU A 159 -12.00 2.70 12.88
N ASN A 160 -12.05 1.73 13.81
CA ASN A 160 -13.23 1.51 14.66
C ASN A 160 -13.54 2.73 15.51
N ASP A 161 -12.53 3.41 15.98
CA ASP A 161 -12.71 4.65 16.72
C ASP A 161 -13.01 5.81 15.74
N VAL A 162 -14.22 6.33 15.86
CA VAL A 162 -14.70 7.42 14.99
C VAL A 162 -13.95 8.73 15.20
N PHE A 163 -13.25 8.89 16.34
CA PHE A 163 -12.49 10.08 16.70
C PHE A 163 -11.02 10.00 16.32
N LEU A 164 -10.52 8.85 15.88
CA LEU A 164 -9.13 8.72 15.44
C LEU A 164 -8.74 9.76 14.36
N PRO A 165 -9.55 9.97 13.29
CA PRO A 165 -9.20 10.97 12.28
C PRO A 165 -9.02 12.39 12.86
N ASP A 166 -9.82 12.77 13.86
CA ASP A 166 -9.68 14.07 14.53
C ASP A 166 -8.39 14.17 15.34
N ARG A 167 -8.04 13.10 16.05
CA ARG A 167 -6.78 13.08 16.82
C ARG A 167 -5.57 13.16 15.89
N LEU A 168 -5.59 12.48 14.75
CA LEU A 168 -4.54 12.57 13.72
C LEU A 168 -4.45 14.00 13.16
N LEU A 169 -5.59 14.61 12.82
CA LEU A 169 -5.63 15.99 12.34
C LEU A 169 -5.10 16.97 13.40
N ASN A 170 -5.50 16.82 14.66
CA ASN A 170 -5.03 17.66 15.73
C ASN A 170 -3.51 17.52 15.91
N ARG A 171 -2.98 16.29 15.84
CA ARG A 171 -1.54 16.05 15.90
C ARG A 171 -0.77 16.77 14.79
N VAL A 172 -1.30 16.72 13.54
CA VAL A 172 -0.70 17.47 12.43
C VAL A 172 -0.72 18.98 12.67
N ARG A 173 -1.82 19.51 13.21
CA ARG A 173 -1.95 20.94 13.53
C ARG A 173 -1.00 21.38 14.65
N GLU A 174 -0.90 20.60 15.72
CA GLU A 174 0.02 20.84 16.83
C GLU A 174 1.48 20.97 16.37
N LEU A 175 1.86 20.15 15.39
CA LEU A 175 3.21 20.14 14.81
C LEU A 175 3.34 21.04 13.57
N GLN A 176 2.35 21.90 13.30
CA GLN A 176 2.31 22.83 12.17
C GLN A 176 2.53 22.16 10.80
N GLY A 177 2.18 20.86 10.72
CA GLY A 177 2.30 20.03 9.52
C GLY A 177 1.20 20.31 8.50
N ARG A 178 1.26 19.55 7.40
CA ARG A 178 0.27 19.62 6.30
C ARG A 178 -0.30 18.26 6.04
N THR A 179 -1.61 18.07 6.19
CA THR A 179 -2.27 16.79 5.97
C THR A 179 -2.03 16.22 4.57
N ARG A 180 -2.01 17.07 3.53
CA ARG A 180 -1.73 16.68 2.14
C ARG A 180 -0.34 16.06 1.91
N CYS A 181 0.57 16.23 2.85
CA CYS A 181 1.90 15.64 2.81
C CYS A 181 1.99 14.32 3.58
N ILE A 182 0.90 13.85 4.19
CA ILE A 182 0.82 12.55 4.87
C ILE A 182 -0.10 11.63 4.08
N THR A 183 0.39 10.44 3.75
CA THR A 183 -0.40 9.35 3.18
C THR A 183 -0.48 8.22 4.19
N PHE A 184 -1.69 7.77 4.52
CA PHE A 184 -1.86 6.58 5.34
C PHE A 184 -1.95 5.34 4.47
N GLU A 185 -1.18 4.32 4.80
CA GLU A 185 -1.15 3.04 4.10
C GLU A 185 -1.99 2.01 4.85
N ILE A 186 -2.91 1.39 4.14
CA ILE A 186 -3.84 0.39 4.68
C ILE A 186 -3.59 -0.94 4.00
N LEU A 187 -3.23 -1.96 4.78
CA LEU A 187 -2.99 -3.33 4.31
C LEU A 187 -4.26 -3.94 3.71
N GLU A 188 -4.11 -4.67 2.58
CA GLU A 188 -5.21 -5.39 1.95
C GLU A 188 -5.83 -6.47 2.85
N SER A 189 -4.99 -7.21 3.57
CA SER A 189 -5.38 -8.41 4.35
C SER A 189 -6.15 -8.12 5.64
N SER A 190 -6.34 -6.85 6.02
CA SER A 190 -6.99 -6.47 7.27
C SER A 190 -8.52 -6.55 7.19
N ASN A 191 -9.07 -7.75 7.39
CA ASN A 191 -10.53 -8.01 7.40
C ASN A 191 -11.21 -7.81 8.77
N THR A 192 -10.63 -7.01 9.66
CA THR A 192 -11.11 -6.83 11.04
C THR A 192 -12.33 -5.91 11.16
N LEU A 193 -12.62 -5.12 10.13
CA LEU A 193 -13.72 -4.16 10.12
C LEU A 193 -14.80 -4.49 9.10
N THR A 194 -16.05 -4.09 9.40
CA THR A 194 -17.09 -4.05 8.37
C THR A 194 -16.71 -3.02 7.29
N ALA A 195 -17.06 -3.28 6.04
CA ALA A 195 -16.81 -2.36 4.93
C ALA A 195 -17.34 -0.95 5.19
N ARG A 196 -18.45 -0.83 5.93
CA ARG A 196 -19.09 0.45 6.29
C ARG A 196 -18.24 1.28 7.26
N VAL A 197 -17.67 0.63 8.29
CA VAL A 197 -16.80 1.31 9.28
C VAL A 197 -15.53 1.78 8.60
N LEU A 198 -14.90 0.91 7.81
CA LEU A 198 -13.69 1.24 7.08
C LEU A 198 -13.92 2.41 6.10
N LEU A 199 -15.00 2.37 5.31
CA LEU A 199 -15.35 3.45 4.38
C LEU A 199 -15.55 4.78 5.12
N ARG A 200 -16.24 4.79 6.26
CA ARG A 200 -16.46 6.00 7.05
C ARG A 200 -15.14 6.61 7.54
N GLY A 201 -14.25 5.80 8.14
CA GLY A 201 -12.97 6.25 8.63
C GLY A 201 -12.06 6.76 7.51
N ALA A 202 -11.96 6.00 6.43
CA ALA A 202 -11.18 6.34 5.23
C ALA A 202 -11.69 7.65 4.58
N SER A 203 -13.00 7.80 4.38
CA SER A 203 -13.59 9.02 3.80
C SER A 203 -13.34 10.24 4.68
N ARG A 204 -13.36 10.06 6.00
CA ARG A 204 -13.08 11.16 6.93
C ARG A 204 -11.63 11.60 6.87
N LEU A 205 -10.66 10.67 6.82
CA LEU A 205 -9.24 11.01 6.61
C LEU A 205 -9.03 11.80 5.32
N VAL A 206 -9.60 11.32 4.21
CA VAL A 206 -9.48 12.00 2.90
C VAL A 206 -10.14 13.38 2.92
N SER A 207 -11.32 13.55 3.57
CA SER A 207 -11.99 14.85 3.71
C SER A 207 -11.17 15.87 4.53
N MET A 208 -10.28 15.39 5.39
CA MET A 208 -9.32 16.20 6.16
C MET A 208 -8.03 16.51 5.38
N GLY A 209 -7.92 16.02 4.14
CA GLY A 209 -6.79 16.28 3.25
C GLY A 209 -5.64 15.29 3.34
N PHE A 210 -5.79 14.17 4.05
CA PHE A 210 -4.81 13.08 4.05
C PHE A 210 -4.86 12.28 2.74
N GLY A 211 -3.71 11.80 2.28
CA GLY A 211 -3.64 10.76 1.27
C GLY A 211 -3.99 9.39 1.86
N LEU A 212 -4.49 8.50 1.03
CA LEU A 212 -4.77 7.11 1.41
C LEU A 212 -4.24 6.16 0.34
N ALA A 213 -3.40 5.22 0.73
CA ALA A 213 -2.85 4.20 -0.16
C ALA A 213 -3.35 2.80 0.22
N GLN A 214 -3.66 2.00 -0.78
CA GLN A 214 -3.86 0.57 -0.59
C GLN A 214 -2.52 -0.13 -0.72
N ASP A 215 -2.11 -0.79 0.35
CA ASP A 215 -0.86 -1.54 0.44
C ASP A 215 -1.04 -3.03 0.14
N ASP A 216 0.05 -3.72 -0.26
CA ASP A 216 0.13 -5.15 -0.55
C ASP A 216 -0.90 -5.64 -1.60
N PHE A 217 -1.19 -4.81 -2.62
CA PHE A 217 -2.20 -5.16 -3.62
C PHE A 217 -1.76 -6.36 -4.48
N GLY A 218 -2.66 -7.34 -4.54
CA GLY A 218 -2.52 -8.52 -5.38
C GLY A 218 -2.39 -9.83 -4.60
N ILE A 219 -2.12 -9.78 -3.30
CA ILE A 219 -1.97 -10.98 -2.44
C ILE A 219 -3.35 -11.61 -2.11
N GLY A 220 -4.46 -10.85 -2.18
CA GLY A 220 -5.78 -11.27 -1.73
C GLY A 220 -6.87 -11.28 -2.81
N TYR A 221 -7.95 -12.06 -2.56
CA TYR A 221 -9.11 -12.15 -3.46
C TYR A 221 -10.05 -10.93 -3.41
N SER A 222 -9.87 -10.01 -2.47
CA SER A 222 -10.79 -8.88 -2.25
C SER A 222 -10.33 -7.55 -2.84
N SER A 223 -9.10 -7.49 -3.37
CA SER A 223 -8.39 -6.28 -3.77
C SER A 223 -9.18 -5.35 -4.69
N MET A 224 -9.78 -5.86 -5.74
CA MET A 224 -10.52 -5.03 -6.71
C MET A 224 -11.81 -4.43 -6.14
N ARG A 225 -12.52 -5.17 -5.29
CA ARG A 225 -13.74 -4.67 -4.63
C ARG A 225 -13.41 -3.57 -3.62
N ARG A 226 -12.37 -3.77 -2.82
CA ARG A 226 -11.89 -2.80 -1.83
C ARG A 226 -11.36 -1.54 -2.51
N LEU A 227 -10.56 -1.70 -3.56
CA LEU A 227 -10.05 -0.61 -4.38
C LEU A 227 -11.18 0.26 -4.97
N SER A 228 -12.35 -0.34 -5.25
CA SER A 228 -13.51 0.36 -5.80
C SER A 228 -14.37 1.03 -4.73
N SER A 229 -14.28 0.60 -3.47
CA SER A 229 -15.17 1.05 -2.40
C SER A 229 -14.57 2.12 -1.48
N LEU A 230 -13.25 2.30 -1.51
CA LEU A 230 -12.54 3.25 -0.65
C LEU A 230 -11.92 4.37 -1.46
N PRO A 231 -11.81 5.59 -0.91
CA PRO A 231 -11.28 6.76 -1.60
C PRO A 231 -9.74 6.79 -1.59
N PHE A 232 -9.14 5.75 -2.17
CA PHE A 232 -7.69 5.71 -2.32
C PHE A 232 -7.19 6.75 -3.30
N SER A 233 -6.00 7.27 -3.07
CA SER A 233 -5.23 8.10 -3.99
C SER A 233 -4.05 7.34 -4.61
N GLU A 234 -3.63 6.24 -3.99
CA GLU A 234 -2.47 5.46 -4.40
C GLU A 234 -2.74 3.95 -4.26
N LEU A 235 -2.13 3.17 -5.14
CA LEU A 235 -2.10 1.72 -5.17
C LEU A 235 -0.66 1.25 -5.13
N LYS A 236 -0.27 0.46 -4.11
CA LYS A 236 1.06 -0.14 -3.99
C LYS A 236 1.01 -1.60 -4.40
N LEU A 237 1.82 -1.98 -5.38
CA LEU A 237 1.95 -3.34 -5.87
C LEU A 237 3.01 -4.06 -5.04
N ASP A 238 2.62 -5.17 -4.42
CA ASP A 238 3.52 -5.93 -3.56
C ASP A 238 4.74 -6.47 -4.31
N ARG A 239 5.86 -6.51 -3.63
CA ARG A 239 7.16 -6.95 -4.15
C ARG A 239 7.11 -8.37 -4.74
N SER A 240 6.26 -9.27 -4.23
CA SER A 240 6.16 -10.65 -4.75
C SER A 240 5.67 -10.71 -6.19
N PHE A 241 4.98 -9.68 -6.66
CA PHE A 241 4.55 -9.54 -8.06
C PHE A 241 5.56 -8.74 -8.90
N VAL A 242 6.25 -7.78 -8.30
CA VAL A 242 7.12 -6.84 -9.02
C VAL A 242 8.49 -7.44 -9.29
N HIS A 243 9.11 -8.06 -8.26
CA HIS A 243 10.47 -8.58 -8.39
C HIS A 243 10.54 -9.72 -9.42
N GLY A 244 11.35 -9.52 -10.45
CA GLY A 244 11.53 -10.48 -11.54
C GLY A 244 10.36 -10.54 -12.55
N ALA A 245 9.37 -9.65 -12.45
CA ALA A 245 8.23 -9.63 -13.37
C ALA A 245 8.64 -9.51 -14.84
N ALA A 246 9.73 -8.79 -15.13
CA ALA A 246 10.27 -8.68 -16.48
C ALA A 246 10.67 -10.02 -17.12
N ARG A 247 10.85 -11.08 -16.32
CA ARG A 247 11.34 -12.39 -16.75
C ARG A 247 10.27 -13.48 -16.77
N VAL A 248 9.08 -13.21 -16.23
CA VAL A 248 8.01 -14.21 -16.05
C VAL A 248 6.70 -13.66 -16.60
N ASP A 249 6.27 -14.15 -17.76
CA ASP A 249 5.08 -13.66 -18.49
C ASP A 249 3.82 -13.56 -17.62
N ARG A 250 3.59 -14.55 -16.74
CA ARG A 250 2.41 -14.54 -15.85
C ARG A 250 2.49 -13.40 -14.82
N GLN A 251 3.66 -13.14 -14.25
CA GLN A 251 3.85 -12.02 -13.32
C GLN A 251 3.74 -10.70 -14.07
N ALA A 252 4.37 -10.57 -15.23
CA ALA A 252 4.26 -9.40 -16.09
C ALA A 252 2.79 -9.07 -16.40
N ALA A 253 2.00 -10.06 -16.80
CA ALA A 253 0.58 -9.88 -17.08
C ALA A 253 -0.21 -9.37 -15.85
N THR A 254 0.10 -9.91 -14.67
CA THR A 254 -0.53 -9.49 -13.40
C THR A 254 -0.17 -8.03 -13.06
N VAL A 255 1.10 -7.67 -13.13
CA VAL A 255 1.57 -6.28 -12.89
C VAL A 255 0.91 -5.31 -13.87
N LEU A 256 0.92 -5.63 -15.17
CA LEU A 256 0.28 -4.81 -16.21
C LEU A 256 -1.22 -4.63 -15.95
N ALA A 257 -1.93 -5.70 -15.59
CA ALA A 257 -3.36 -5.62 -15.28
C ALA A 257 -3.63 -4.74 -14.05
N SER A 258 -2.79 -4.83 -13.02
CA SER A 258 -2.89 -4.06 -11.79
C SER A 258 -2.61 -2.57 -12.03
N ILE A 259 -1.55 -2.24 -12.78
CA ILE A 259 -1.24 -0.85 -13.18
C ILE A 259 -2.42 -0.25 -13.94
N ARG A 260 -2.93 -0.96 -14.97
CA ARG A 260 -4.09 -0.51 -15.74
C ARG A 260 -5.33 -0.31 -14.87
N ALA A 261 -5.54 -1.17 -13.88
CA ALA A 261 -6.68 -1.08 -12.96
C ALA A 261 -6.58 0.16 -12.06
N GLY A 262 -5.40 0.47 -11.51
CA GLY A 262 -5.13 1.68 -10.75
C GLY A 262 -5.32 2.94 -11.61
N LYS A 263 -4.67 2.98 -12.77
CA LYS A 263 -4.75 4.12 -13.70
C LYS A 263 -6.17 4.43 -14.16
N ARG A 264 -6.98 3.42 -14.47
CA ARG A 264 -8.40 3.62 -14.83
C ARG A 264 -9.23 4.26 -13.72
N ARG A 265 -8.76 4.22 -12.47
CA ARG A 265 -9.38 4.86 -11.31
C ARG A 265 -8.75 6.20 -10.93
N GLY A 266 -7.78 6.67 -11.70
CA GLY A 266 -7.06 7.90 -11.39
C GLY A 266 -6.11 7.77 -10.20
N LEU A 267 -5.74 6.53 -9.81
CA LEU A 267 -4.80 6.30 -8.73
C LEU A 267 -3.36 6.42 -9.23
N ALA A 268 -2.49 6.97 -8.41
CA ALA A 268 -1.06 6.77 -8.57
C ALA A 268 -0.73 5.30 -8.30
N VAL A 269 0.20 4.72 -9.06
CA VAL A 269 0.61 3.33 -8.88
C VAL A 269 2.08 3.28 -8.50
N THR A 270 2.36 2.68 -7.36
CA THR A 270 3.72 2.45 -6.83
C THR A 270 4.06 0.97 -6.92
N ALA A 271 5.18 0.64 -7.51
CA ALA A 271 5.73 -0.71 -7.51
C ALA A 271 6.76 -0.86 -6.40
N GLU A 272 6.59 -1.87 -5.56
CA GLU A 272 7.49 -2.17 -4.46
C GLU A 272 8.49 -3.29 -4.78
N GLY A 273 9.59 -3.34 -4.02
CA GLY A 273 10.59 -4.39 -4.19
C GLY A 273 11.31 -4.35 -5.52
N VAL A 274 11.47 -3.17 -6.12
CA VAL A 274 12.28 -2.98 -7.33
C VAL A 274 13.74 -3.15 -6.96
N GLU A 275 14.38 -4.20 -7.47
CA GLU A 275 15.75 -4.56 -7.10
C GLU A 275 16.72 -4.48 -8.29
N THR A 276 16.20 -4.54 -9.53
CA THR A 276 17.03 -4.57 -10.74
C THR A 276 16.68 -3.45 -11.73
N PRO A 277 17.65 -3.01 -12.56
CA PRO A 277 17.39 -2.08 -13.65
C PRO A 277 16.35 -2.61 -14.66
N GLU A 278 16.31 -3.94 -14.85
CA GLU A 278 15.35 -4.61 -15.73
C GLU A 278 13.91 -4.46 -15.21
N ASP A 279 13.70 -4.64 -13.89
CA ASP A 279 12.40 -4.41 -13.28
C ASP A 279 11.94 -2.95 -13.47
N LEU A 280 12.86 -1.99 -13.27
CA LEU A 280 12.56 -0.56 -13.49
C LEU A 280 12.23 -0.25 -14.95
N ALA A 281 12.95 -0.84 -15.90
CA ALA A 281 12.70 -0.66 -17.33
C ALA A 281 11.32 -1.23 -17.73
N PHE A 282 10.96 -2.40 -17.20
CA PHE A 282 9.65 -3.00 -17.39
C PHE A 282 8.52 -2.11 -16.82
N LEU A 283 8.68 -1.61 -15.61
CA LEU A 283 7.70 -0.74 -14.96
C LEU A 283 7.50 0.58 -15.73
N ARG A 284 8.56 1.13 -16.31
CA ARG A 284 8.48 2.31 -17.17
C ARG A 284 7.64 2.03 -18.42
N GLN A 285 7.88 0.91 -19.10
CA GLN A 285 7.09 0.50 -20.27
C GLN A 285 5.63 0.20 -19.89
N ALA A 286 5.39 -0.31 -18.68
CA ALA A 286 4.07 -0.58 -18.14
C ALA A 286 3.27 0.67 -17.75
N GLY A 287 3.91 1.86 -17.69
CA GLY A 287 3.29 3.12 -17.30
C GLY A 287 3.05 3.24 -15.78
N CYS A 288 3.90 2.59 -14.96
CA CYS A 288 3.90 2.76 -13.52
C CYS A 288 4.39 4.16 -13.15
N ASP A 289 3.80 4.79 -12.11
CA ASP A 289 4.17 6.15 -11.72
C ASP A 289 5.41 6.18 -10.83
N TYR A 290 5.43 5.31 -9.83
CA TYR A 290 6.45 5.32 -8.79
C TYR A 290 7.05 3.94 -8.59
N ALA A 291 8.27 3.93 -8.10
CA ALA A 291 9.01 2.73 -7.74
C ALA A 291 9.69 2.91 -6.39
N GLN A 292 9.71 1.82 -5.61
CA GLN A 292 10.37 1.72 -4.31
C GLN A 292 11.09 0.38 -4.22
N GLY A 293 12.31 0.35 -3.72
CA GLY A 293 13.05 -0.90 -3.60
C GLY A 293 14.55 -0.71 -3.43
N TYR A 294 15.25 -1.82 -3.30
CA TYR A 294 16.68 -1.83 -2.99
C TYR A 294 17.56 -1.35 -4.18
N LEU A 295 16.98 -1.26 -5.36
CA LEU A 295 17.65 -0.60 -6.49
C LEU A 295 18.00 0.86 -6.17
N PHE A 296 17.18 1.54 -5.39
CA PHE A 296 17.37 2.95 -5.01
C PHE A 296 18.02 3.09 -3.63
N ALA A 297 17.38 2.50 -2.62
CA ALA A 297 17.92 2.40 -1.26
C ALA A 297 17.14 1.38 -0.42
N LYS A 298 17.81 0.77 0.55
CA LYS A 298 17.15 0.15 1.70
C LYS A 298 16.54 1.25 2.57
N PRO A 299 15.63 0.92 3.51
CA PRO A 299 15.22 1.89 4.52
C PRO A 299 16.43 2.54 5.19
N LEU A 300 16.43 3.87 5.26
CA LEU A 300 17.51 4.74 5.73
C LEU A 300 17.09 5.45 7.01
N SER A 301 18.00 5.68 7.93
CA SER A 301 17.75 6.62 9.04
C SER A 301 17.48 8.03 8.51
N ALA A 302 16.91 8.92 9.31
CA ALA A 302 16.69 10.31 8.91
C ALA A 302 18.00 10.99 8.41
N ALA A 303 19.11 10.74 9.11
CA ALA A 303 20.42 11.26 8.73
C ALA A 303 20.90 10.71 7.38
N ASP A 304 20.82 9.37 7.21
CA ASP A 304 21.24 8.72 5.97
C ASP A 304 20.35 9.10 4.78
N MET A 305 19.05 9.30 5.01
CA MET A 305 18.12 9.80 3.98
C MET A 305 18.51 11.18 3.50
N ASN A 306 18.92 12.06 4.41
CA ASN A 306 19.45 13.38 4.06
C ASN A 306 20.74 13.31 3.24
N VAL A 307 21.64 12.37 3.56
CA VAL A 307 22.86 12.11 2.78
C VAL A 307 22.50 11.58 1.40
N TRP A 308 21.56 10.63 1.32
CA TRP A 308 21.09 10.07 0.04
C TRP A 308 20.49 11.16 -0.87
N LEU A 309 19.66 12.05 -0.31
CA LEU A 309 19.07 13.17 -1.04
C LEU A 309 20.13 14.13 -1.61
N ALA A 310 21.16 14.41 -0.84
CA ALA A 310 22.26 15.27 -1.29
C ALA A 310 23.11 14.61 -2.40
N ALA A 311 23.39 13.31 -2.26
CA ALA A 311 24.24 12.56 -3.20
C ALA A 311 23.55 12.32 -4.55
N THR A 312 22.25 12.03 -4.55
CA THR A 312 21.50 11.71 -5.77
C THR A 312 20.96 12.94 -6.50
N GLY A 313 20.97 14.11 -5.87
CA GLY A 313 20.29 15.30 -6.37
C GLY A 313 18.76 15.11 -6.50
N ALA A 314 18.23 14.02 -5.97
CA ALA A 314 16.83 13.64 -6.08
C ALA A 314 15.87 14.65 -5.40
N GLY A 315 16.41 15.42 -4.45
CA GLY A 315 15.67 16.47 -3.74
C GLY A 315 15.66 17.83 -4.42
N ARG A 316 16.30 18.01 -5.57
CA ARG A 316 16.26 19.32 -6.26
C ARG A 316 14.84 19.56 -6.81
N PRO A 317 14.20 20.73 -6.51
CA PRO A 317 12.94 21.07 -7.12
C PRO A 317 13.09 21.02 -8.63
N GLY A 318 12.17 20.33 -9.32
CA GLY A 318 12.13 20.37 -10.77
C GLY A 318 11.98 21.83 -11.20
N LEU A 319 12.87 22.34 -12.03
CA LEU A 319 12.55 23.50 -12.82
C LEU A 319 11.31 23.10 -13.61
N ALA A 320 10.14 23.64 -13.22
CA ALA A 320 8.93 23.52 -14.00
C ALA A 320 9.25 24.21 -15.33
N GLY A 321 9.36 23.39 -16.39
CA GLY A 321 9.39 23.88 -17.76
C GLY A 321 7.97 24.16 -18.24
#